data_617f7815ac670b0494e89d852e5d5e48
#
_entry.id   617f7815ac670b0494e89d852e5d5e48
#
_cell.length_a   1.000
_cell.length_b   1.000
_cell.length_c   1.000
_cell.angle_alpha   90.00
_cell.angle_beta   90.00
_cell.angle_gamma   90.00
#
_symmetry.space_group_name_H-M   'P 1'
#
loop_
_entity.id
_entity.type
_entity.pdbx_description
1 polymer ?
#
loop_
_entity_poly.entity_id
_entity_poly.type
_entity_poly.pdbx_seq_one_letter_code
_entity_poly.pdbx_strand_id
1 'polypeptide(L)'
;MKTQTDSQLITQYQNGDENSLSLLIKRHKKDLFSFIYYKLMDEDLANDIFQDTFIKIIVTLKEGRYKEENKFILWTKRIAHNLIIDHFRLQSKNIKISETSYENEEFSIFDIIKEPESNIEDR
;
A
#
# COMPACT_ATOMS: atom_id res chain seq x y z
N MET A 1 27.68 -8.21 11.01
CA MET A 1 26.80 -8.79 10.02
C MET A 1 26.00 -7.74 9.32
N LYS A 2 26.06 -7.77 8.04
CA LYS A 2 25.39 -6.75 7.27
C LYS A 2 23.96 -7.07 6.96
N THR A 3 23.11 -6.09 7.11
CA THR A 3 21.71 -6.23 6.75
C THR A 3 21.57 -5.83 5.28
N GLN A 4 20.90 -6.66 4.53
CA GLN A 4 20.68 -6.35 3.13
C GLN A 4 19.70 -5.21 2.99
N THR A 5 19.92 -4.38 1.98
CA THR A 5 19.01 -3.27 1.72
C THR A 5 17.77 -3.78 1.04
N ASP A 6 16.73 -2.95 1.05
CA ASP A 6 15.51 -3.30 0.33
C ASP A 6 15.81 -3.55 -1.14
N SER A 7 16.66 -2.71 -1.71
CA SER A 7 17.01 -2.85 -3.12
C SER A 7 17.65 -4.21 -3.41
N GLN A 8 18.53 -4.64 -2.53
CA GLN A 8 19.18 -5.94 -2.69
C GLN A 8 18.18 -7.07 -2.60
N LEU A 9 17.27 -6.98 -1.63
CA LEU A 9 16.27 -8.02 -1.47
C LEU A 9 15.32 -8.08 -2.66
N ILE A 10 14.93 -6.94 -3.18
CA ILE A 10 14.05 -6.89 -4.34
C ILE A 10 14.73 -7.54 -5.55
N THR A 11 15.97 -7.19 -5.78
CA THR A 11 16.72 -7.77 -6.90
C THR A 11 16.84 -9.28 -6.76
N GLN A 12 17.14 -9.73 -5.55
CA GLN A 12 17.26 -11.18 -5.31
C GLN A 12 15.95 -11.89 -5.55
N TYR A 13 14.85 -11.27 -5.10
CA TYR A 13 13.55 -11.88 -5.31
C TYR A 13 13.20 -11.96 -6.80
N GLN A 14 13.50 -10.90 -7.52
CA GLN A 14 13.22 -10.87 -8.96
C GLN A 14 14.06 -11.88 -9.72
N ASN A 15 15.17 -12.28 -9.12
CA ASN A 15 16.03 -13.32 -9.70
C ASN A 15 15.66 -14.71 -9.23
N GLY A 16 14.59 -14.85 -8.45
CA GLY A 16 14.10 -16.16 -8.09
C GLY A 16 14.25 -16.54 -6.63
N ASP A 17 14.80 -15.68 -5.79
CA ASP A 17 15.02 -16.00 -4.38
C ASP A 17 13.80 -15.63 -3.56
N GLU A 18 12.94 -16.60 -3.31
CA GLU A 18 11.70 -16.37 -2.57
C GLU A 18 11.96 -15.95 -1.12
N ASN A 19 13.08 -16.37 -0.54
CA ASN A 19 13.38 -15.99 0.83
C ASN A 19 13.58 -14.49 0.97
N SER A 20 14.06 -13.86 -0.08
CA SER A 20 14.29 -12.42 -0.04
C SER A 20 12.99 -11.67 0.13
N LEU A 21 11.93 -12.15 -0.49
CA LEU A 21 10.63 -11.53 -0.33
C LEU A 21 10.14 -11.66 1.11
N SER A 22 10.32 -12.82 1.71
CA SER A 22 9.93 -13.02 3.11
C SER A 22 10.63 -12.04 4.03
N LEU A 23 11.92 -11.84 3.81
CA LEU A 23 12.68 -10.90 4.62
C LEU A 23 12.18 -9.47 4.42
N LEU A 24 11.92 -9.12 3.18
CA LEU A 24 11.44 -7.79 2.85
C LEU A 24 10.10 -7.53 3.53
N ILE A 25 9.20 -8.50 3.46
CA ILE A 25 7.89 -8.38 4.08
C ILE A 25 8.02 -8.25 5.59
N LYS A 26 8.83 -9.08 6.20
CA LYS A 26 9.00 -9.01 7.66
C LYS A 26 9.55 -7.66 8.09
N ARG A 27 10.44 -7.11 7.31
CA ARG A 27 11.04 -5.83 7.64
C ARG A 27 10.02 -4.72 7.70
N HIS A 28 9.07 -4.72 6.77
CA HIS A 28 8.14 -3.59 6.64
C HIS A 28 6.72 -3.90 7.10
N LYS A 29 6.48 -5.13 7.54
CA LYS A 29 5.13 -5.56 7.88
C LYS A 29 4.45 -4.66 8.90
N LYS A 30 5.16 -4.39 9.99
CA LYS A 30 4.57 -3.63 11.09
C LYS A 30 4.28 -2.20 10.66
N ASP A 31 5.22 -1.60 9.95
CA ASP A 31 5.07 -0.23 9.51
C ASP A 31 3.90 -0.11 8.53
N LEU A 32 3.82 -1.02 7.60
CA LEU A 32 2.75 -0.97 6.61
C LEU A 32 1.40 -1.24 7.24
N PHE A 33 1.31 -2.23 8.12
CA PHE A 33 0.04 -2.53 8.76
C PHE A 33 -0.43 -1.36 9.62
N SER A 34 0.48 -0.74 10.36
CA SER A 34 0.12 0.40 11.19
C SER A 34 -0.40 1.55 10.34
N PHE A 35 0.26 1.78 9.20
CA PHE A 35 -0.19 2.82 8.28
C PHE A 35 -1.64 2.58 7.86
N ILE A 36 -1.94 1.35 7.50
CA ILE A 36 -3.28 0.99 7.05
C ILE A 36 -4.27 1.09 8.20
N TYR A 37 -3.91 0.53 9.35
CA TYR A 37 -4.81 0.50 10.48
C TYR A 37 -5.21 1.90 10.93
N TYR A 38 -4.25 2.81 11.00
CA TYR A 38 -4.57 4.14 11.51
C TYR A 38 -5.43 4.94 10.56
N LYS A 39 -5.47 4.55 9.30
CA LYS A 39 -6.39 5.21 8.37
C LYS A 39 -7.79 4.63 8.44
N LEU A 40 -7.92 3.39 8.84
CA LEU A 40 -9.20 2.70 8.84
C LEU A 40 -9.81 2.56 10.23
N MET A 41 -8.96 2.44 11.25
CA MET A 41 -9.38 2.23 12.64
C MET A 41 -10.29 1.03 12.77
N ASP A 42 -10.03 -0.01 11.99
CA ASP A 42 -10.82 -1.24 11.94
C ASP A 42 -9.84 -2.36 11.64
N GLU A 43 -9.63 -3.22 12.60
CA GLU A 43 -8.59 -4.24 12.48
C GLU A 43 -8.90 -5.25 11.39
N ASP A 44 -10.14 -5.70 11.30
CA ASP A 44 -10.50 -6.69 10.29
C ASP A 44 -10.33 -6.11 8.89
N LEU A 45 -10.79 -4.89 8.70
CA LEU A 45 -10.65 -4.25 7.41
C LEU A 45 -9.19 -3.98 7.10
N ALA A 46 -8.41 -3.59 8.11
CA ALA A 46 -7.00 -3.34 7.91
C ALA A 46 -6.28 -4.62 7.46
N ASN A 47 -6.66 -5.75 8.04
CA ASN A 47 -6.07 -7.02 7.61
C ASN A 47 -6.41 -7.33 6.15
N ASP A 48 -7.63 -7.07 5.76
CA ASP A 48 -8.03 -7.33 4.37
C ASP A 48 -7.23 -6.45 3.41
N ILE A 49 -7.13 -5.17 3.72
CA ILE A 49 -6.38 -4.25 2.87
C ILE A 49 -4.90 -4.62 2.86
N PHE A 50 -4.39 -5.02 4.01
CA PHE A 50 -2.99 -5.41 4.12
C PHE A 50 -2.69 -6.60 3.19
N GLN A 51 -3.56 -7.60 3.21
CA GLN A 51 -3.36 -8.77 2.36
C GLN A 51 -3.46 -8.41 0.88
N ASP A 52 -4.44 -7.60 0.53
CA ASP A 52 -4.58 -7.16 -0.85
C ASP A 52 -3.36 -6.37 -1.29
N THR A 53 -2.81 -5.56 -0.38
CA THR A 53 -1.62 -4.80 -0.69
C THR A 53 -0.46 -5.75 -1.01
N PHE A 54 -0.30 -6.80 -0.22
CA PHE A 54 0.76 -7.76 -0.47
C PHE A 54 0.61 -8.47 -1.79
N ILE A 55 -0.60 -8.85 -2.12
CA ILE A 55 -0.83 -9.50 -3.41
C ILE A 55 -0.40 -8.58 -4.53
N LYS A 56 -0.75 -7.32 -4.43
CA LYS A 56 -0.39 -6.36 -5.46
C LYS A 56 1.12 -6.16 -5.53
N ILE A 57 1.78 -6.12 -4.38
CA ILE A 57 3.23 -6.00 -4.32
C ILE A 57 3.88 -7.18 -5.04
N ILE A 58 3.44 -8.39 -4.69
CA ILE A 58 4.04 -9.59 -5.26
C ILE A 58 3.86 -9.62 -6.76
N VAL A 59 2.66 -9.35 -7.23
CA VAL A 59 2.38 -9.37 -8.66
C VAL A 59 3.23 -8.34 -9.40
N THR A 60 3.30 -7.14 -8.85
CA THR A 60 4.06 -6.08 -9.51
C THR A 60 5.54 -6.40 -9.57
N LEU A 61 6.08 -6.96 -8.49
CA LEU A 61 7.49 -7.32 -8.46
C LEU A 61 7.78 -8.45 -9.44
N LYS A 62 6.89 -9.45 -9.49
CA LYS A 62 7.11 -10.57 -10.40
C LYS A 62 7.01 -10.16 -11.86
N GLU A 63 6.18 -9.20 -12.16
CA GLU A 63 6.01 -8.74 -13.53
C GLU A 63 7.08 -7.74 -13.94
N GLY A 64 7.97 -7.40 -13.01
CA GLY A 64 9.05 -6.47 -13.33
C GLY A 64 8.61 -5.05 -13.54
N ARG A 65 7.42 -4.69 -13.07
CA ARG A 65 6.91 -3.33 -13.25
C ARG A 65 7.35 -2.37 -12.17
N TYR A 66 7.94 -2.89 -11.10
CA TYR A 66 8.42 -2.03 -10.03
C TYR A 66 9.79 -1.47 -10.37
N LYS A 67 9.94 -0.18 -10.22
CA LYS A 67 11.19 0.48 -10.47
C LYS A 67 11.84 0.82 -9.14
N GLU A 68 12.99 0.25 -8.89
CA GLU A 68 13.66 0.43 -7.62
C GLU A 68 14.33 1.80 -7.53
N GLU A 69 13.89 2.61 -6.58
CA GLU A 69 14.44 3.94 -6.36
C GLU A 69 14.65 4.19 -4.89
N ASN A 70 14.88 3.13 -4.12
CA ASN A 70 15.10 3.23 -2.68
C ASN A 70 13.90 3.82 -1.94
N LYS A 71 12.71 3.58 -2.49
CA LYS A 71 11.48 4.08 -1.89
C LYS A 71 10.45 2.98 -1.75
N PHE A 72 10.93 1.78 -1.46
CA PHE A 72 10.05 0.63 -1.41
C PHE A 72 8.89 0.82 -0.45
N ILE A 73 9.17 1.24 0.78
CA ILE A 73 8.11 1.38 1.77
C ILE A 73 7.09 2.46 1.36
N LEU A 74 7.56 3.53 0.77
CA LEU A 74 6.65 4.56 0.29
C LEU A 74 5.78 4.04 -0.84
N TRP A 75 6.36 3.23 -1.70
CA TRP A 75 5.62 2.63 -2.80
C TRP A 75 4.54 1.69 -2.29
N THR A 76 4.86 0.86 -1.29
CA THR A 76 3.87 -0.05 -0.73
C THR A 76 2.75 0.72 -0.05
N LYS A 77 3.09 1.81 0.62
CA LYS A 77 2.07 2.63 1.26
C LYS A 77 1.16 3.29 0.24
N ARG A 78 1.70 3.64 -0.92
CA ARG A 78 0.86 4.19 -1.99
C ARG A 78 -0.12 3.14 -2.50
N ILE A 79 0.34 1.90 -2.64
CA ILE A 79 -0.57 0.82 -3.04
C ILE A 79 -1.69 0.67 -2.03
N ALA A 80 -1.34 0.63 -0.75
CA ALA A 80 -2.34 0.49 0.29
C ALA A 80 -3.30 1.68 0.29
N HIS A 81 -2.75 2.87 0.13
CA HIS A 81 -3.55 4.09 0.07
C HIS A 81 -4.59 4.00 -1.04
N ASN A 82 -4.17 3.56 -2.22
CA ASN A 82 -5.08 3.43 -3.34
C ASN A 82 -6.16 2.39 -3.09
N LEU A 83 -5.80 1.30 -2.42
CA LEU A 83 -6.78 0.28 -2.09
C LEU A 83 -7.78 0.80 -1.06
N ILE A 84 -7.33 1.61 -0.13
CA ILE A 84 -8.23 2.22 0.84
C ILE A 84 -9.19 3.16 0.14
N ILE A 85 -8.68 3.96 -0.79
CA ILE A 85 -9.54 4.85 -1.55
C ILE A 85 -10.57 4.05 -2.34
N ASP A 86 -10.14 2.97 -2.96
CA ASP A 86 -11.05 2.12 -3.72
C ASP A 86 -12.13 1.55 -2.82
N HIS A 87 -11.76 1.16 -1.61
CA HIS A 87 -12.73 0.62 -0.67
C HIS A 87 -13.81 1.65 -0.36
N PHE A 88 -13.41 2.86 -0.04
CA PHE A 88 -14.37 3.91 0.26
C PHE A 88 -15.21 4.27 -0.96
N ARG A 89 -14.59 4.23 -2.12
CA ARG A 89 -15.31 4.51 -3.34
C ARG A 89 -16.42 3.49 -3.57
N LEU A 90 -16.14 2.22 -3.33
CA LEU A 90 -17.14 1.18 -3.48
C LEU A 90 -18.25 1.33 -2.47
N GLN A 91 -17.92 1.70 -1.24
CA GLN A 91 -18.93 1.92 -0.22
C GLN A 91 -19.84 3.08 -0.58
N SER A 92 -19.26 4.16 -1.05
CA SER A 92 -20.03 5.30 -1.47
C SER A 92 -20.96 4.95 -2.61
N LYS A 93 -20.44 4.15 -3.54
CA LYS A 93 -21.23 3.74 -4.68
C LYS A 93 -22.40 2.86 -4.27
N ASN A 94 -22.20 2.01 -3.29
CA ASN A 94 -23.26 1.15 -2.80
C ASN A 94 -24.33 1.92 -2.06
N ILE A 95 -23.92 2.97 -1.37
CA ILE A 95 -24.85 3.76 -0.58
C ILE A 95 -25.51 4.82 -1.42
N LYS A 96 -24.74 5.43 -2.29
CA LYS A 96 -25.22 6.54 -3.11
C LYS A 96 -25.49 6.09 -4.51
N ILE A 97 -26.55 6.62 -5.05
CA ILE A 97 -26.96 6.27 -6.39
C ILE A 97 -26.39 7.26 -7.40
N SER A 98 -26.23 8.50 -6.97
CA SER A 98 -25.77 9.55 -7.87
C SER A 98 -24.29 9.41 -8.17
N GLU A 99 -23.97 9.33 -9.44
CA GLU A 99 -22.57 9.23 -9.85
C GLU A 99 -21.82 10.53 -9.60
N THR A 100 -22.52 11.62 -9.70
CA THR A 100 -21.90 12.91 -9.44
C THR A 100 -21.42 12.98 -8.02
N SER A 101 -22.28 12.55 -7.10
CA SER A 101 -21.89 12.51 -5.69
C SER A 101 -20.73 11.60 -5.46
N TYR A 102 -20.75 10.48 -6.16
CA TYR A 102 -19.69 9.51 -6.04
C TYR A 102 -18.34 10.11 -6.43
N GLU A 103 -18.29 10.82 -7.52
CA GLU A 103 -17.07 11.44 -7.96
C GLU A 103 -16.59 12.49 -6.97
N ASN A 104 -17.51 13.26 -6.43
CA ASN A 104 -17.15 14.27 -5.46
C ASN A 104 -16.60 13.64 -4.20
N GLU A 105 -17.21 12.56 -3.79
CA GLU A 105 -16.74 11.88 -2.59
C GLU A 105 -15.35 11.29 -2.81
N GLU A 106 -15.13 10.76 -3.96
CA GLU A 106 -13.83 10.20 -4.26
C GLU A 106 -12.75 11.26 -4.14
N PHE A 107 -13.00 12.41 -4.71
CA PHE A 107 -12.06 13.50 -4.66
C PHE A 107 -11.82 13.95 -3.22
N SER A 108 -12.89 14.04 -2.48
CA SER A 108 -12.81 14.48 -1.10
C SER A 108 -12.01 13.51 -0.24
N ILE A 109 -12.27 12.24 -0.41
CA ILE A 109 -11.54 11.21 0.34
C ILE A 109 -10.07 11.25 -0.01
N PHE A 110 -9.77 11.42 -1.26
CA PHE A 110 -8.40 11.49 -1.70
C PHE A 110 -7.66 12.64 -1.05
N ASP A 111 -8.29 13.80 -0.99
CA ASP A 111 -7.69 14.97 -0.36
C ASP A 111 -7.41 14.73 1.10
N ILE A 112 -8.37 14.15 1.80
CA ILE A 112 -8.22 13.92 3.22
C ILE A 112 -7.09 12.96 3.50
N ILE A 113 -7.01 11.90 2.74
CA ILE A 113 -5.98 10.90 2.97
C ILE A 113 -4.62 11.41 2.53
N LYS A 114 -4.60 12.17 1.47
CA LYS A 114 -3.35 12.63 0.89
C LYS A 114 -2.57 13.53 1.83
N GLU A 115 -3.27 14.42 2.52
CA GLU A 115 -2.59 15.37 3.37
C GLU A 115 -1.75 14.74 4.46
N PRO A 116 -2.29 13.82 5.24
CA PRO A 116 -1.46 13.18 6.25
C PRO A 116 -0.28 12.46 5.66
N GLU A 117 -0.49 11.89 4.51
CA GLU A 117 0.57 11.15 3.86
C GLU A 117 1.65 12.07 3.36
N SER A 118 1.26 13.21 2.81
CA SER A 118 2.22 14.21 2.41
C SER A 118 3.11 14.62 3.57
N ASN A 119 2.48 14.83 4.70
CA ASN A 119 3.23 15.21 5.88
C ASN A 119 4.25 14.17 6.27
N ILE A 120 3.88 12.93 6.12
CA ILE A 120 4.79 11.85 6.46
C ILE A 120 5.93 11.78 5.47
N GLU A 121 5.64 11.94 4.22
CA GLU A 121 6.64 11.83 3.19
C GLU A 121 7.64 12.97 3.23
N ASP A 122 7.23 14.07 3.69
CA ASP A 122 8.11 15.23 3.75
C ASP A 122 9.21 15.08 4.75
N ARG A 123 9.08 14.15 5.67
CA ARG A 123 10.13 13.97 6.68
C ARG A 123 11.26 13.14 6.19
#